data_11d16cfe30a34818b46e8c7ed60759ce
#
_entry.id   11d16cfe30a34818b46e8c7ed60759ce
#
_cell.length_a   1.000
_cell.length_b   1.000
_cell.length_c   1.000
_cell.angle_alpha   90.00
_cell.angle_beta   90.00
_cell.angle_gamma   90.00
#
_symmetry.space_group_name_H-M   'P 1'
#
loop_
_entity.id
_entity.type
_entity.pdbx_description
1 polymer ?
#
loop_
_entity_poly.entity_id
_entity_poly.type
_entity_poly.pdbx_seq_one_letter_code
_entity_poly.pdbx_strand_id
1 'polypeptide(L)'
;MNNAFKDALKAGRPQIGLWLGLTSSYSAELLAGAGFDWLLIDGEHAPNSVQTILAQLQAIAPYPSQPVVRPSWNDPVQIKQLLDIGAQTLLVPMVQNADEARLAVK
;
A
#
# COMPACT_ATOMS: atom_id res chain seq x y z
N MET A 1 2.02 -6.53 -15.97
CA MET A 1 1.41 -6.52 -14.65
C MET A 1 0.32 -5.45 -14.59
N ASN A 2 -0.89 -5.84 -14.24
CA ASN A 2 -2.02 -4.91 -14.18
C ASN A 2 -2.08 -4.23 -12.81
N ASN A 3 -2.36 -2.92 -12.82
CA ASN A 3 -2.59 -2.16 -11.60
C ASN A 3 -3.88 -1.36 -11.77
N ALA A 4 -4.97 -1.91 -11.25
CA ALA A 4 -6.29 -1.31 -11.41
C ALA A 4 -6.40 0.07 -10.75
N PHE A 5 -5.71 0.28 -9.63
CA PHE A 5 -5.71 1.56 -8.95
C PHE A 5 -5.05 2.64 -9.81
N LYS A 6 -3.88 2.32 -10.38
CA LYS A 6 -3.17 3.23 -11.28
C LYS A 6 -4.03 3.58 -12.50
N ASP A 7 -4.69 2.58 -13.07
CA ASP A 7 -5.55 2.79 -14.23
C ASP A 7 -6.73 3.71 -13.90
N ALA A 8 -7.35 3.52 -12.72
CA ALA A 8 -8.46 4.37 -12.27
C ALA A 8 -8.00 5.81 -12.05
N LEU A 9 -6.82 6.02 -11.46
CA LEU A 9 -6.26 7.36 -11.27
C LEU A 9 -5.99 8.04 -12.60
N LYS A 10 -5.43 7.33 -13.58
CA LYS A 10 -5.18 7.87 -14.91
C LYS A 10 -6.47 8.24 -15.64
N ALA A 11 -7.53 7.48 -15.42
CA ALA A 11 -8.84 7.75 -16.01
C ALA A 11 -9.60 8.89 -15.33
N GLY A 12 -9.06 9.44 -14.23
CA GLY A 12 -9.70 10.53 -13.49
C GLY A 12 -10.90 10.10 -12.67
N ARG A 13 -11.08 8.80 -12.41
CA ARG A 13 -12.19 8.32 -11.59
C ARG A 13 -11.91 8.56 -10.11
N PRO A 14 -12.89 9.11 -9.36
CA PRO A 14 -12.71 9.28 -7.92
C PRO A 14 -12.47 7.93 -7.25
N GLN A 15 -11.49 7.90 -6.33
CA GLN A 15 -11.14 6.70 -5.59
C GLN A 15 -11.27 7.01 -4.10
N ILE A 16 -12.12 6.25 -3.41
CA ILE A 16 -12.36 6.41 -1.96
C ILE A 16 -11.72 5.25 -1.24
N GLY A 17 -10.85 5.56 -0.29
CA GLY A 17 -10.10 4.55 0.45
C GLY A 17 -10.15 4.74 1.93
N LEU A 18 -9.50 3.81 2.64
CA LEU A 18 -9.45 3.79 4.09
C LEU A 18 -8.04 3.45 4.55
N TRP A 19 -7.63 4.06 5.65
CA TRP A 19 -6.34 3.81 6.30
C TRP A 19 -6.47 2.62 7.25
N LEU A 20 -5.64 1.59 7.07
CA LEU A 20 -5.59 0.44 7.96
C LEU A 20 -4.58 0.70 9.07
N GLY A 21 -5.05 1.18 10.22
CA GLY A 21 -4.22 1.42 11.39
C GLY A 21 -4.06 0.19 12.29
N LEU A 22 -4.86 -0.85 12.07
CA LEU A 22 -4.76 -2.11 12.79
C LEU A 22 -3.81 -3.04 12.04
N THR A 23 -3.07 -3.86 12.80
CA THR A 23 -2.08 -4.76 12.19
C THR A 23 -2.62 -6.16 11.93
N SER A 24 -3.93 -6.31 11.93
CA SER A 24 -4.63 -7.58 11.84
C SER A 24 -5.03 -7.91 10.39
N SER A 25 -4.66 -9.08 9.91
CA SER A 25 -5.12 -9.57 8.60
C SER A 25 -6.63 -9.81 8.59
N TYR A 26 -7.21 -10.15 9.75
CA TYR A 26 -8.65 -10.35 9.88
C TYR A 26 -9.42 -9.06 9.60
N SER A 27 -9.00 -7.94 10.22
CA SER A 27 -9.65 -6.64 9.97
C SER A 27 -9.39 -6.15 8.55
N ALA A 28 -8.22 -6.41 7.98
CA ALA A 28 -7.91 -6.05 6.60
C ALA A 28 -8.84 -6.78 5.63
N GLU A 29 -9.08 -8.06 5.84
CA GLU A 29 -9.98 -8.82 4.99
C GLU A 29 -11.42 -8.33 5.11
N LEU A 30 -11.89 -8.06 6.32
CA LEU A 30 -13.23 -7.52 6.56
C LEU A 30 -13.44 -6.22 5.80
N LEU A 31 -12.47 -5.30 5.86
CA LEU A 31 -12.56 -4.00 5.22
C LEU A 31 -12.36 -4.09 3.70
N ALA A 32 -11.64 -5.09 3.22
CA ALA A 32 -11.47 -5.32 1.77
C ALA A 32 -12.81 -5.66 1.09
N GLY A 33 -13.75 -6.24 1.83
CA GLY A 33 -15.09 -6.54 1.34
C GLY A 33 -16.10 -5.42 1.53
N ALA A 34 -15.70 -4.27 2.10
CA ALA A 34 -16.63 -3.21 2.48
C ALA A 34 -16.90 -2.17 1.39
N GLY A 35 -16.24 -2.27 0.23
CA GLY A 35 -16.52 -1.41 -0.93
C GLY A 35 -15.56 -0.25 -1.12
N PHE A 36 -14.48 -0.16 -0.35
CA PHE A 36 -13.45 0.85 -0.59
C PHE A 36 -12.67 0.54 -1.85
N ASP A 37 -12.32 1.58 -2.61
CA ASP A 37 -11.51 1.42 -3.82
C ASP A 37 -10.07 1.05 -3.51
N TRP A 38 -9.55 1.56 -2.38
CA TRP A 38 -8.21 1.23 -1.92
C TRP A 38 -8.16 1.17 -0.41
N LEU A 39 -7.18 0.43 0.09
CA LEU A 39 -6.88 0.32 1.52
C LEU A 39 -5.39 0.57 1.72
N LEU A 40 -5.04 1.48 2.63
CA LEU A 40 -3.64 1.79 2.91
C LEU A 40 -3.15 1.02 4.13
N ILE A 41 -2.16 0.16 3.91
CA ILE A 41 -1.46 -0.54 4.98
C ILE A 41 -0.29 0.34 5.42
N ASP A 42 -0.35 0.84 6.65
CA ASP A 42 0.60 1.83 7.13
C ASP A 42 1.79 1.17 7.81
N GLY A 43 2.97 1.29 7.19
CA GLY A 43 4.23 0.82 7.77
C GLY A 43 5.02 1.90 8.49
N GLU A 44 4.50 3.14 8.53
CA GLU A 44 5.20 4.28 9.15
C GLU A 44 4.66 4.60 10.55
N HIS A 45 3.35 4.80 10.66
CA HIS A 45 2.71 5.25 11.91
C HIS A 45 1.82 4.19 12.56
N ALA A 46 1.79 2.98 12.03
CA ALA A 46 1.15 1.84 12.66
C ALA A 46 2.22 0.78 12.97
N PRO A 47 2.02 -0.08 14.00
CA PRO A 47 3.05 -1.04 14.40
C PRO A 47 3.09 -2.26 13.46
N ASN A 48 3.29 -2.02 12.17
CA ASN A 48 3.41 -3.05 11.15
C ASN A 48 4.88 -3.40 10.89
N SER A 49 5.14 -4.69 10.64
CA SER A 49 6.39 -5.20 10.11
C SER A 49 6.19 -5.68 8.68
N VAL A 50 7.26 -6.08 7.99
CA VAL A 50 7.15 -6.71 6.68
C VAL A 50 6.24 -7.93 6.73
N GLN A 51 6.32 -8.72 7.81
CA GLN A 51 5.50 -9.91 7.99
C GLN A 51 4.01 -9.58 8.15
N THR A 52 3.67 -8.58 8.96
CA THR A 52 2.26 -8.19 9.13
C THR A 52 1.70 -7.54 7.87
N ILE A 53 2.52 -6.82 7.13
CA ILE A 53 2.13 -6.25 5.84
C ILE A 53 1.85 -7.37 4.83
N LEU A 54 2.71 -8.39 4.77
CA LEU A 54 2.49 -9.53 3.89
C LEU A 54 1.16 -10.22 4.19
N ALA A 55 0.86 -10.46 5.47
CA ALA A 55 -0.39 -11.10 5.87
C ALA A 55 -1.61 -10.28 5.43
N GLN A 56 -1.55 -8.97 5.55
CA GLN A 56 -2.64 -8.09 5.11
C GLN A 56 -2.76 -8.06 3.59
N LEU A 57 -1.65 -8.02 2.85
CA LEU A 57 -1.68 -8.11 1.38
C LEU A 57 -2.33 -9.41 0.93
N GLN A 58 -2.00 -10.52 1.57
CA GLN A 58 -2.61 -11.82 1.26
C GLN A 58 -4.12 -11.81 1.54
N ALA A 59 -4.53 -11.20 2.66
CA ALA A 59 -5.93 -11.13 3.03
C ALA A 59 -6.76 -10.28 2.06
N ILE A 60 -6.17 -9.22 1.51
CA ILE A 60 -6.85 -8.29 0.60
C ILE A 60 -6.88 -8.83 -0.84
N ALA A 61 -5.92 -9.67 -1.22
CA ALA A 61 -5.71 -10.08 -2.61
C ALA A 61 -6.96 -10.61 -3.33
N PRO A 62 -7.85 -11.40 -2.71
CA PRO A 62 -9.05 -11.91 -3.40
C PRO A 62 -10.13 -10.86 -3.66
N TYR A 63 -10.01 -9.67 -3.11
CA TYR A 63 -11.06 -8.65 -3.13
C TYR A 63 -10.74 -7.55 -4.16
N PRO A 64 -11.78 -6.80 -4.64
CA PRO A 64 -11.55 -5.71 -5.61
C PRO A 64 -10.79 -4.51 -5.04
N SER A 65 -10.81 -4.30 -3.72
CA SER A 65 -10.12 -3.18 -3.09
C SER A 65 -8.62 -3.30 -3.31
N GLN A 66 -7.97 -2.20 -3.69
CA GLN A 66 -6.55 -2.21 -4.06
C GLN A 66 -5.68 -1.82 -2.87
N PRO A 67 -4.70 -2.65 -2.50
CA PRO A 67 -3.82 -2.31 -1.40
C PRO A 67 -2.77 -1.27 -1.80
N VAL A 68 -2.59 -0.28 -0.93
CA VAL A 68 -1.51 0.71 -1.00
C VAL A 68 -0.68 0.53 0.27
N VAL A 69 0.63 0.50 0.17
CA VAL A 69 1.51 0.33 1.34
C VAL A 69 2.33 1.60 1.54
N ARG A 70 2.34 2.13 2.76
CA ARG A 70 3.26 3.21 3.12
C ARG A 70 4.45 2.61 3.86
N PRO A 71 5.67 2.62 3.26
CA PRO A 71 6.87 2.19 3.98
C PRO A 71 7.20 3.16 5.09
N SER A 72 8.04 2.75 6.04
CA SER A 72 8.41 3.60 7.18
C SER A 72 9.32 4.76 6.78
N TRP A 73 10.01 4.64 5.66
CA TRP A 73 10.94 5.66 5.16
C TRP A 73 11.15 5.51 3.66
N ASN A 74 11.76 6.52 3.03
CA ASN A 74 12.19 6.44 1.63
C ASN A 74 13.52 5.67 1.56
N ASP A 75 13.46 4.38 1.80
CA ASP A 75 14.62 3.50 1.90
C ASP A 75 14.58 2.44 0.80
N PRO A 76 15.57 2.39 -0.11
CA PRO A 76 15.57 1.41 -1.20
C PRO A 76 15.47 -0.03 -0.74
N VAL A 77 16.08 -0.39 0.38
CA VAL A 77 16.05 -1.76 0.90
C VAL A 77 14.64 -2.15 1.32
N GLN A 78 13.96 -1.27 2.08
CA GLN A 78 12.59 -1.54 2.52
C GLN A 78 11.62 -1.56 1.35
N ILE A 79 11.75 -0.63 0.42
CA ILE A 79 10.91 -0.58 -0.78
C ILE A 79 11.06 -1.88 -1.57
N LYS A 80 12.28 -2.36 -1.74
CA LYS A 80 12.54 -3.63 -2.43
C LYS A 80 11.85 -4.79 -1.72
N GLN A 81 11.96 -4.86 -0.39
CA GLN A 81 11.30 -5.92 0.38
C GLN A 81 9.78 -5.90 0.22
N LEU A 82 9.18 -4.71 0.23
CA LEU A 82 7.73 -4.58 0.06
C LEU A 82 7.29 -4.99 -1.34
N LEU A 83 8.04 -4.63 -2.37
CA LEU A 83 7.73 -5.05 -3.73
C LEU A 83 7.87 -6.56 -3.89
N ASP A 84 8.86 -7.17 -3.25
CA ASP A 84 9.09 -8.61 -3.30
C ASP A 84 7.93 -9.40 -2.69
N ILE A 85 7.26 -8.88 -1.67
CA ILE A 85 6.11 -9.55 -1.04
C ILE A 85 4.78 -9.24 -1.71
N GLY A 86 4.77 -8.50 -2.81
CA GLY A 86 3.59 -8.31 -3.63
C GLY A 86 2.97 -6.93 -3.64
N ALA A 87 3.55 -5.95 -2.95
CA ALA A 87 3.06 -4.58 -3.02
C ALA A 87 3.27 -4.02 -4.43
N GLN A 88 2.24 -3.39 -5.00
CA GLN A 88 2.31 -2.77 -6.33
C GLN A 88 2.22 -1.26 -6.27
N THR A 89 1.62 -0.72 -5.23
CA THR A 89 1.36 0.71 -5.05
C THR A 89 1.90 1.13 -3.68
N LEU A 90 2.80 2.11 -3.69
CA LEU A 90 3.44 2.60 -2.48
C LEU A 90 3.15 4.08 -2.29
N LEU A 91 2.93 4.49 -1.04
CA LEU A 91 2.89 5.90 -0.63
C LEU A 91 4.17 6.17 0.16
N VAL A 92 5.19 6.70 -0.52
CA VAL A 92 6.51 6.89 0.08
C VAL A 92 6.51 8.18 0.92
N PRO A 93 6.84 8.09 2.23
CA PRO A 93 6.80 9.23 3.12
C PRO A 93 8.07 10.08 3.04
N MET A 94 8.00 11.30 3.56
CA MET A 94 9.15 12.18 3.79
C MET A 94 9.94 12.50 2.53
N VAL A 95 9.26 12.61 1.38
CA VAL A 95 9.87 13.07 0.13
C VAL A 95 9.71 14.59 0.07
N GLN A 96 10.83 15.32 0.16
CA GLN A 96 10.82 16.77 0.29
C GLN A 96 11.37 17.49 -0.94
N ASN A 97 12.03 16.78 -1.85
CA ASN A 97 12.62 17.37 -3.04
C ASN A 97 12.69 16.37 -4.20
N ALA A 98 13.11 16.85 -5.38
CA ALA A 98 13.14 16.04 -6.59
C ALA A 98 14.15 14.89 -6.51
N ASP A 99 15.27 15.08 -5.82
CA ASP A 99 16.27 14.03 -5.69
C ASP A 99 15.75 12.87 -4.84
N GLU A 100 15.04 13.17 -3.76
CA GLU A 100 14.41 12.16 -2.93
C GLU A 100 13.31 11.41 -3.69
N ALA A 101 12.56 12.13 -4.53
CA ALA A 101 11.55 11.50 -5.39
C ALA A 101 12.20 10.56 -6.40
N ARG A 102 13.32 10.95 -7.02
CA ARG A 102 14.04 10.10 -7.96
C ARG A 102 14.61 8.86 -7.28
N LEU A 103 15.08 9.00 -6.03
CA LEU A 103 15.55 7.86 -5.25
C LEU A 103 14.42 6.83 -5.03
N ALA A 104 13.23 7.30 -4.73
CA ALA A 104 12.09 6.42 -4.49
C ALA A 104 11.71 5.61 -5.74
N VAL A 105 11.86 6.17 -6.93
CA VAL A 105 11.47 5.52 -8.19
C VAL A 105 12.48 4.47 -8.64
N LYS A 106 13.70 4.54 -8.15
CA LYS A 106 14.72 3.54 -8.48
C LYS A 106 14.54 2.28 -7.66
#